data_41c6d3ade2ec9f9ba2651fe4b32debb2
#
_entry.id   41c6d3ade2ec9f9ba2651fe4b32debb2
#
_cell.length_a   1.000
_cell.length_b   1.000
_cell.length_c   1.000
_cell.angle_alpha   90.00
_cell.angle_beta   90.00
_cell.angle_gamma   90.00
#
_symmetry.space_group_name_H-M   'P 1'
#
loop_
_entity.id
_entity.type
_entity.pdbx_description
1 polymer ?
#
loop_
_entity_poly.entity_id
_entity_poly.type
_entity_poly.pdbx_seq_one_letter_code
_entity_poly.pdbx_strand_id
1 'polypeptide(L)'
;MIFSTLEHILTHISFSTVSILITIHLITFFVDEIIRLYDSSERGMIITFLCITGLLISRWIYSKHFPLSDLYESLIFLSWSFSFFYIVPYFKKNQNFLSTIIGPSAIFSQGFATSGLLTEIHESTILVPALQSEWLIMHVSMMILGYVALLCGSLLSVSLLVISVRKKKNFFSTSNCLLNLNESFFLGKVDYMNEGKNVLQKTSFFSPSNYYKSQLIQQLDFWSYRVISLGFLFLTIGILSGAVWANEAWGSYWSWDPKETWAFITWIIFAIYLHTQTNRKLKGTNSAIVAFIGFLVIWICYFGVNLLGIGLHSYGSFTLTSN
;
A
#
# COMPACT_ATOMS: atom_id res chain seq x y z
N MET A 1 2.73 22.55 27.91
CA MET A 1 3.97 21.93 28.40
C MET A 1 3.85 20.40 28.48
N ILE A 2 2.98 19.81 29.33
CA ILE A 2 2.87 18.34 29.46
C ILE A 2 2.50 17.66 28.14
N PHE A 3 1.52 18.17 27.39
CA PHE A 3 1.10 17.60 26.11
C PHE A 3 2.18 17.69 25.03
N SER A 4 2.87 18.82 24.94
CA SER A 4 3.99 19.01 24.01
C SER A 4 5.13 18.02 24.30
N THR A 5 5.46 17.82 25.60
CA THR A 5 6.46 16.83 26.00
C THR A 5 6.02 15.40 25.69
N LEU A 6 4.74 15.07 25.92
CA LEU A 6 4.18 13.76 25.60
C LEU A 6 4.20 13.48 24.10
N GLU A 7 3.84 14.46 23.27
CA GLU A 7 3.89 14.39 21.81
C GLU A 7 5.32 14.11 21.34
N HIS A 8 6.31 14.86 21.83
CA HIS A 8 7.72 14.63 21.53
C HIS A 8 8.17 13.21 21.90
N ILE A 9 7.84 12.75 23.10
CA ILE A 9 8.20 11.40 23.56
C ILE A 9 7.56 10.33 22.65
N LEU A 10 6.28 10.43 22.35
CA LEU A 10 5.56 9.46 21.51
C LEU A 10 6.10 9.46 20.07
N THR A 11 6.42 10.64 19.51
CA THR A 11 7.01 10.75 18.17
C THR A 11 8.40 10.09 18.13
N HIS A 12 9.25 10.33 19.12
CA HIS A 12 10.57 9.71 19.18
C HIS A 12 10.50 8.20 19.39
N ILE A 13 9.59 7.71 20.24
CA ILE A 13 9.40 6.26 20.44
C ILE A 13 8.90 5.63 19.15
N SER A 14 7.89 6.19 18.50
CA SER A 14 7.34 5.66 17.25
C SER A 14 8.37 5.65 16.12
N PHE A 15 9.16 6.73 15.98
CA PHE A 15 10.23 6.81 15.01
C PHE A 15 11.35 5.78 15.26
N SER A 16 11.77 5.64 16.52
CA SER A 16 12.81 4.66 16.89
C SER A 16 12.35 3.22 16.64
N THR A 17 11.12 2.88 17.03
CA THR A 17 10.57 1.55 16.81
C THR A 17 10.44 1.24 15.31
N VAL A 18 9.98 2.20 14.52
CA VAL A 18 9.88 2.07 13.06
C VAL A 18 11.26 1.90 12.41
N SER A 19 12.27 2.66 12.83
CA SER A 19 13.63 2.55 12.31
C SER A 19 14.25 1.17 12.59
N ILE A 20 14.03 0.63 13.79
CA ILE A 20 14.44 -0.74 14.15
C ILE A 20 13.71 -1.76 13.29
N LEU A 21 12.40 -1.57 13.05
CA LEU A 21 11.61 -2.46 12.20
C LEU A 21 12.05 -2.46 10.74
N ILE A 22 12.42 -1.28 10.18
CA ILE A 22 13.01 -1.21 8.83
C ILE A 22 14.25 -2.10 8.75
N THR A 23 15.14 -1.94 9.73
CA THR A 23 16.39 -2.70 9.79
C THR A 23 16.12 -4.21 9.88
N ILE A 24 15.18 -4.62 10.72
CA ILE A 24 14.78 -6.04 10.86
C ILE A 24 14.18 -6.56 9.55
N HIS A 25 13.29 -5.81 8.90
CA HIS A 25 12.70 -6.23 7.62
C HIS A 25 13.72 -6.33 6.49
N LEU A 26 14.68 -5.38 6.41
CA LEU A 26 15.76 -5.45 5.44
C LEU A 26 16.67 -6.66 5.69
N ILE A 27 17.04 -6.93 6.95
CA ILE A 27 17.86 -8.10 7.29
C ILE A 27 17.11 -9.39 6.95
N THR A 28 15.85 -9.53 7.33
CA THR A 28 15.04 -10.73 7.02
C THR A 28 14.79 -10.92 5.52
N PHE A 29 14.78 -9.83 4.75
CA PHE A 29 14.66 -9.91 3.29
C PHE A 29 15.93 -10.46 2.63
N PHE A 30 17.13 -10.15 3.16
CA PHE A 30 18.41 -10.58 2.63
C PHE A 30 18.91 -11.92 3.21
N VAL A 31 18.41 -12.33 4.39
CA VAL A 31 18.87 -13.52 5.10
C VAL A 31 17.69 -14.42 5.42
N ASP A 32 17.52 -15.45 4.60
CA ASP A 32 16.38 -16.39 4.66
C ASP A 32 16.25 -17.20 5.98
N GLU A 33 17.25 -17.17 6.88
CA GLU A 33 17.32 -18.06 8.04
C GLU A 33 16.80 -17.47 9.38
N ILE A 34 16.32 -16.21 9.43
CA ILE A 34 16.04 -15.56 10.72
C ILE A 34 14.54 -15.50 11.02
N ILE A 35 13.90 -16.66 11.12
CA ILE A 35 12.47 -16.81 11.51
C ILE A 35 12.15 -16.14 12.86
N ARG A 36 13.08 -16.09 13.81
CA ARG A 36 12.89 -15.48 15.15
C ARG A 36 12.75 -13.93 15.11
N LEU A 37 13.38 -13.27 14.14
CA LEU A 37 13.26 -11.81 13.98
C LEU A 37 11.89 -11.39 13.46
N TYR A 38 11.17 -12.29 12.80
CA TYR A 38 9.82 -12.04 12.30
C TYR A 38 8.83 -11.78 13.45
N ASP A 39 8.82 -12.62 14.50
CA ASP A 39 7.97 -12.42 15.68
C ASP A 39 8.26 -11.10 16.39
N SER A 40 9.52 -10.65 16.40
CA SER A 40 9.93 -9.36 16.97
C SER A 40 9.41 -8.18 16.13
N SER A 41 9.40 -8.31 14.80
CA SER A 41 8.86 -7.32 13.89
C SER A 41 7.36 -7.11 14.11
N GLU A 42 6.60 -8.19 14.29
CA GLU A 42 5.16 -8.10 14.54
C GLU A 42 4.83 -7.38 15.85
N ARG A 43 5.53 -7.71 16.93
CA ARG A 43 5.37 -7.02 18.23
C ARG A 43 5.73 -5.54 18.13
N GLY A 44 6.79 -5.22 17.40
CA GLY A 44 7.21 -3.85 17.15
C GLY A 44 6.13 -3.04 16.40
N MET A 45 5.46 -3.63 15.41
CA MET A 45 4.37 -2.95 14.69
C MET A 45 3.15 -2.68 15.59
N ILE A 46 2.82 -3.58 16.51
CA ILE A 46 1.76 -3.34 17.50
C ILE A 46 2.14 -2.17 18.41
N ILE A 47 3.38 -2.13 18.91
CA ILE A 47 3.87 -1.01 19.72
C ILE A 47 3.80 0.30 18.93
N THR A 48 4.26 0.30 17.69
CA THR A 48 4.19 1.47 16.80
C THR A 48 2.75 1.95 16.63
N PHE A 49 1.82 1.05 16.35
CA PHE A 49 0.40 1.37 16.21
C PHE A 49 -0.17 2.02 17.49
N LEU A 50 0.15 1.45 18.66
CA LEU A 50 -0.31 2.00 19.94
C LEU A 50 0.32 3.39 20.22
N CYS A 51 1.60 3.58 19.91
CA CYS A 51 2.27 4.87 20.08
C CYS A 51 1.67 5.95 19.15
N ILE A 52 1.43 5.62 17.87
CA ILE A 52 0.81 6.56 16.94
C ILE A 52 -0.64 6.85 17.35
N THR A 53 -1.39 5.85 17.83
CA THR A 53 -2.75 6.06 18.36
C THR A 53 -2.71 7.02 19.56
N GLY A 54 -1.79 6.83 20.48
CA GLY A 54 -1.59 7.73 21.60
C GLY A 54 -1.24 9.16 21.17
N LEU A 55 -0.38 9.29 20.15
CA LEU A 55 -0.01 10.58 19.54
C LEU A 55 -1.21 11.29 18.93
N LEU A 56 -2.01 10.60 18.10
CA LEU A 56 -3.22 11.16 17.49
C LEU A 56 -4.25 11.59 18.54
N ILE A 57 -4.46 10.79 19.59
CA ILE A 57 -5.37 11.12 20.68
C ILE A 57 -4.86 12.34 21.48
N SER A 58 -3.58 12.37 21.84
CA SER A 58 -2.99 13.49 22.58
C SER A 58 -3.10 14.80 21.80
N ARG A 59 -2.84 14.74 20.48
CA ARG A 59 -2.96 15.89 19.59
C ARG A 59 -4.41 16.34 19.46
N TRP A 60 -5.36 15.43 19.30
CA TRP A 60 -6.80 15.74 19.25
C TRP A 60 -7.28 16.47 20.52
N ILE A 61 -6.86 15.99 21.70
CA ILE A 61 -7.23 16.64 22.97
C ILE A 61 -6.60 18.03 23.09
N TYR A 62 -5.35 18.19 22.64
CA TYR A 62 -4.62 19.44 22.72
C TYR A 62 -5.14 20.49 21.74
N SER A 63 -5.29 20.13 20.46
CA SER A 63 -5.73 21.04 19.39
C SER A 63 -7.23 21.30 19.39
N LYS A 64 -8.02 20.47 20.11
CA LYS A 64 -9.51 20.51 20.14
C LYS A 64 -10.18 20.28 18.79
N HIS A 65 -9.44 19.87 17.78
CA HIS A 65 -9.96 19.44 16.48
C HIS A 65 -9.33 18.12 16.09
N PHE A 66 -9.95 17.39 15.17
CA PHE A 66 -9.42 16.12 14.69
C PHE A 66 -8.11 16.35 13.94
N PRO A 67 -7.03 15.58 14.21
CA PRO A 67 -5.70 15.82 13.67
C PRO A 67 -5.58 15.42 12.19
N LEU A 68 -6.15 16.22 11.30
CA LEU A 68 -6.10 16.10 9.84
C LEU A 68 -5.99 17.46 9.14
N SER A 69 -5.57 18.51 9.87
CA SER A 69 -5.57 19.87 9.38
C SER A 69 -4.36 20.23 8.50
N ASP A 70 -3.24 19.57 8.71
CA ASP A 70 -1.99 19.83 7.99
C ASP A 70 -1.38 18.56 7.37
N LEU A 71 -0.31 18.74 6.59
CA LEU A 71 0.36 17.64 5.92
C LEU A 71 1.00 16.65 6.91
N TYR A 72 1.56 17.15 8.02
CA TYR A 72 2.16 16.31 9.06
C TYR A 72 1.11 15.40 9.69
N GLU A 73 -0.01 15.96 10.11
CA GLU A 73 -1.12 15.22 10.72
C GLU A 73 -1.68 14.17 9.76
N SER A 74 -1.85 14.53 8.48
CA SER A 74 -2.33 13.61 7.45
C SER A 74 -1.35 12.44 7.21
N LEU A 75 -0.05 12.69 7.25
CA LEU A 75 0.99 11.65 7.12
C LEU A 75 1.06 10.73 8.35
N ILE A 76 0.89 11.28 9.57
CA ILE A 76 0.79 10.47 10.79
C ILE A 76 -0.45 9.57 10.73
N PHE A 77 -1.59 10.12 10.31
CA PHE A 77 -2.82 9.36 10.14
C PHE A 77 -2.68 8.30 9.00
N LEU A 78 -1.96 8.61 7.94
CA LEU A 78 -1.60 7.67 6.87
C LEU A 78 -0.77 6.50 7.43
N SER A 79 0.26 6.79 8.23
CA SER A 79 1.09 5.78 8.88
C SER A 79 0.30 4.92 9.86
N TRP A 80 -0.60 5.53 10.65
CA TRP A 80 -1.53 4.82 11.51
C TRP A 80 -2.41 3.85 10.72
N SER A 81 -2.96 4.32 9.61
CA SER A 81 -3.81 3.52 8.73
C SER A 81 -3.05 2.33 8.11
N PHE A 82 -1.81 2.51 7.66
CA PHE A 82 -0.97 1.41 7.19
C PHE A 82 -0.68 0.39 8.30
N SER A 83 -0.38 0.86 9.51
CA SER A 83 -0.13 0.00 10.67
C SER A 83 -1.39 -0.80 11.04
N PHE A 84 -2.57 -0.20 10.92
CA PHE A 84 -3.85 -0.89 11.09
C PHE A 84 -4.03 -2.02 10.07
N PHE A 85 -3.83 -1.74 8.78
CA PHE A 85 -3.92 -2.77 7.73
C PHE A 85 -2.85 -3.85 7.85
N TYR A 86 -1.70 -3.54 8.47
CA TYR A 86 -0.68 -4.54 8.80
C TYR A 86 -1.16 -5.50 9.89
N ILE A 87 -1.82 -5.00 10.93
CA ILE A 87 -2.23 -5.78 12.10
C ILE A 87 -3.45 -6.65 11.81
N VAL A 88 -4.38 -6.22 10.95
CA VAL A 88 -5.61 -6.98 10.63
C VAL A 88 -5.35 -8.42 10.17
N PRO A 89 -4.40 -8.71 9.25
CA PRO A 89 -4.05 -10.08 8.87
C PRO A 89 -3.41 -10.90 9.99
N TYR A 90 -2.73 -10.26 10.94
CA TYR A 90 -2.05 -10.90 12.06
C TYR A 90 -3.01 -11.75 12.93
N PHE A 91 -4.21 -11.26 13.17
CA PHE A 91 -5.22 -12.01 13.92
C PHE A 91 -5.72 -13.28 13.20
N LYS A 92 -5.42 -13.43 11.91
CA LYS A 92 -5.65 -14.66 11.14
C LYS A 92 -4.34 -15.44 11.01
N LYS A 93 -4.01 -16.24 12.03
CA LYS A 93 -2.90 -17.21 12.05
C LYS A 93 -2.66 -17.81 10.67
N ASN A 94 -1.56 -17.54 10.01
CA ASN A 94 -1.04 -18.11 8.75
C ASN A 94 -0.91 -17.17 7.54
N GLN A 95 -0.84 -15.84 7.73
CA GLN A 95 -0.75 -14.93 6.59
C GLN A 95 0.42 -13.95 6.70
N ASN A 96 1.57 -14.45 7.12
CA ASN A 96 2.79 -13.67 7.36
C ASN A 96 3.31 -12.93 6.11
N PHE A 97 2.99 -13.43 4.90
CA PHE A 97 3.39 -12.78 3.65
C PHE A 97 2.69 -11.43 3.42
N LEU A 98 1.46 -11.23 3.94
CA LEU A 98 0.75 -9.96 3.81
C LEU A 98 1.46 -8.84 4.59
N SER A 99 1.87 -9.14 5.81
CA SER A 99 2.58 -8.18 6.66
C SER A 99 3.94 -7.80 6.08
N THR A 100 4.66 -8.74 5.47
CA THR A 100 5.94 -8.47 4.81
C THR A 100 5.81 -7.50 3.63
N ILE A 101 4.69 -7.54 2.91
CA ILE A 101 4.43 -6.66 1.76
C ILE A 101 3.97 -5.27 2.23
N ILE A 102 3.12 -5.20 3.25
CA ILE A 102 2.51 -3.94 3.73
C ILE A 102 3.43 -3.20 4.70
N GLY A 103 4.24 -3.92 5.50
CA GLY A 103 5.11 -3.34 6.53
C GLY A 103 6.00 -2.19 6.04
N PRO A 104 6.73 -2.32 4.93
CA PRO A 104 7.58 -1.25 4.41
C PRO A 104 6.83 0.06 4.11
N SER A 105 5.54 0.00 3.74
CA SER A 105 4.73 1.19 3.44
C SER A 105 4.43 2.01 4.70
N ALA A 106 4.07 1.34 5.81
CA ALA A 106 3.85 1.99 7.11
C ALA A 106 5.11 2.70 7.59
N ILE A 107 6.23 2.02 7.46
CA ILE A 107 7.55 2.51 7.88
C ILE A 107 7.97 3.73 7.05
N PHE A 108 7.79 3.66 5.73
CA PHE A 108 8.14 4.76 4.82
C PHE A 108 7.30 6.01 5.11
N SER A 109 5.97 5.87 5.28
CA SER A 109 5.10 7.01 5.57
C SER A 109 5.42 7.67 6.91
N GLN A 110 5.75 6.88 7.95
CA GLN A 110 6.18 7.42 9.23
C GLN A 110 7.54 8.12 9.16
N GLY A 111 8.50 7.48 8.50
CA GLY A 111 9.84 8.07 8.32
C GLY A 111 9.77 9.40 7.57
N PHE A 112 8.89 9.50 6.57
CA PHE A 112 8.68 10.76 5.86
C PHE A 112 7.98 11.81 6.74
N ALA A 113 6.97 11.45 7.52
CA ALA A 113 6.28 12.35 8.43
C ALA A 113 7.20 12.92 9.51
N THR A 114 8.11 12.09 10.03
CA THR A 114 9.04 12.47 11.11
C THR A 114 10.40 13.00 10.60
N SER A 115 10.65 12.93 9.29
CA SER A 115 11.84 13.55 8.70
C SER A 115 11.79 15.06 8.92
N GLY A 116 12.91 15.70 9.29
CA GLY A 116 12.98 17.12 9.63
C GLY A 116 12.52 18.11 8.54
N LEU A 117 12.07 17.63 7.38
CA LEU A 117 11.48 18.42 6.30
C LEU A 117 10.15 19.11 6.70
N LEU A 118 9.47 18.60 7.74
CA LEU A 118 8.16 19.09 8.17
C LEU A 118 8.19 19.76 9.55
N THR A 119 9.35 19.93 10.17
CA THR A 119 9.50 20.43 11.54
C THR A 119 9.08 21.90 11.74
N GLU A 120 9.03 22.68 10.66
CA GLU A 120 8.61 24.10 10.74
C GLU A 120 7.08 24.29 10.72
N ILE A 121 6.29 23.22 10.48
CA ILE A 121 4.84 23.29 10.29
C ILE A 121 4.06 22.89 11.56
N HIS A 122 4.74 22.68 12.68
CA HIS A 122 4.14 22.05 13.89
C HIS A 122 3.32 22.97 14.79
N GLU A 123 3.28 24.29 14.54
CA GLU A 123 2.40 25.15 15.31
C GLU A 123 0.95 24.96 14.86
N SER A 124 0.11 24.54 15.83
CA SER A 124 -1.34 24.44 15.61
C SER A 124 -1.90 25.83 15.32
N THR A 125 -2.01 26.15 14.04
CA THR A 125 -2.66 27.39 13.60
C THR A 125 -4.17 27.29 13.84
N ILE A 126 -4.78 28.44 14.16
CA ILE A 126 -6.25 28.52 14.28
C ILE A 126 -6.86 28.09 12.94
N LEU A 127 -7.66 27.03 12.95
CA LEU A 127 -8.29 26.53 11.73
C LEU A 127 -9.18 27.61 11.09
N VAL A 128 -8.99 27.83 9.81
CA VAL A 128 -9.87 28.65 8.98
C VAL A 128 -11.30 28.06 9.06
N PRO A 129 -12.37 28.87 9.14
CA PRO A 129 -13.76 28.39 9.29
C PRO A 129 -14.16 27.31 8.28
N ALA A 130 -13.68 27.38 7.04
CA ALA A 130 -13.92 26.38 6.00
C ALA A 130 -13.35 24.97 6.36
N LEU A 131 -12.31 24.91 7.20
CA LEU A 131 -11.69 23.66 7.64
C LEU A 131 -12.34 23.06 8.90
N GLN A 132 -13.34 23.72 9.49
CA GLN A 132 -14.04 23.27 10.70
C GLN A 132 -15.27 22.41 10.38
N SER A 133 -15.58 22.15 9.09
CA SER A 133 -16.72 21.35 8.66
C SER A 133 -16.53 19.85 9.00
N GLU A 134 -17.56 19.23 9.54
CA GLU A 134 -17.59 17.77 9.79
C GLU A 134 -17.48 16.97 8.49
N TRP A 135 -17.99 17.51 7.38
CA TRP A 135 -17.86 16.91 6.06
C TRP A 135 -16.40 16.82 5.60
N LEU A 136 -15.58 17.83 5.93
CA LEU A 136 -14.14 17.80 5.63
C LEU A 136 -13.44 16.68 6.40
N ILE A 137 -13.74 16.53 7.69
CA ILE A 137 -13.15 15.46 8.51
C ILE A 137 -13.51 14.09 7.94
N MET A 138 -14.77 13.89 7.57
CA MET A 138 -15.24 12.66 6.93
C MET A 138 -14.56 12.45 5.57
N HIS A 139 -14.46 13.50 4.75
CA HIS A 139 -13.79 13.46 3.45
C HIS A 139 -12.33 13.02 3.59
N VAL A 140 -11.53 13.74 4.36
CA VAL A 140 -10.10 13.49 4.47
C VAL A 140 -9.81 12.12 5.09
N SER A 141 -10.53 11.74 6.16
CA SER A 141 -10.35 10.44 6.80
C SER A 141 -10.69 9.28 5.86
N MET A 142 -11.80 9.35 5.12
CA MET A 142 -12.20 8.33 4.17
C MET A 142 -11.28 8.26 2.96
N MET A 143 -10.80 9.41 2.46
CA MET A 143 -9.81 9.45 1.38
C MET A 143 -8.50 8.78 1.77
N ILE A 144 -7.96 9.08 2.95
CA ILE A 144 -6.70 8.47 3.42
C ILE A 144 -6.89 6.96 3.62
N LEU A 145 -7.95 6.52 4.31
CA LEU A 145 -8.25 5.09 4.47
C LEU A 145 -8.45 4.39 3.12
N GLY A 146 -9.12 5.05 2.19
CA GLY A 146 -9.30 4.56 0.82
C GLY A 146 -7.97 4.38 0.10
N TYR A 147 -7.13 5.40 0.07
CA TYR A 147 -5.81 5.33 -0.57
C TYR A 147 -4.91 4.28 0.07
N VAL A 148 -4.89 4.16 1.39
CA VAL A 148 -4.12 3.12 2.09
C VAL A 148 -4.58 1.73 1.68
N ALA A 149 -5.88 1.46 1.72
CA ALA A 149 -6.42 0.16 1.32
C ALA A 149 -6.12 -0.14 -0.16
N LEU A 150 -6.30 0.84 -1.06
CA LEU A 150 -5.98 0.68 -2.47
C LEU A 150 -4.48 0.45 -2.71
N LEU A 151 -3.60 1.16 -2.02
CA LEU A 151 -2.15 0.95 -2.09
C LEU A 151 -1.75 -0.43 -1.57
N CYS A 152 -2.26 -0.86 -0.41
CA CYS A 152 -2.01 -2.19 0.13
C CYS A 152 -2.46 -3.29 -0.84
N GLY A 153 -3.69 -3.20 -1.35
CA GLY A 153 -4.22 -4.17 -2.30
C GLY A 153 -3.45 -4.18 -3.63
N SER A 154 -3.02 -3.02 -4.11
CA SER A 154 -2.19 -2.90 -5.31
C SER A 154 -0.79 -3.49 -5.12
N LEU A 155 -0.16 -3.31 -3.97
CA LEU A 155 1.12 -3.95 -3.64
C LEU A 155 1.02 -5.48 -3.63
N LEU A 156 -0.09 -6.02 -3.11
CA LEU A 156 -0.37 -7.46 -3.18
C LEU A 156 -0.51 -7.93 -4.64
N SER A 157 -1.18 -7.15 -5.47
CA SER A 157 -1.31 -7.43 -6.92
C SER A 157 0.03 -7.34 -7.65
N VAL A 158 0.88 -6.37 -7.31
CA VAL A 158 2.25 -6.26 -7.86
C VAL A 158 3.09 -7.47 -7.48
N SER A 159 3.01 -7.92 -6.23
CA SER A 159 3.71 -9.13 -5.77
C SER A 159 3.25 -10.38 -6.53
N LEU A 160 1.94 -10.52 -6.77
CA LEU A 160 1.37 -11.56 -7.62
C LEU A 160 1.95 -11.48 -9.05
N LEU A 161 2.02 -10.29 -9.63
CA LEU A 161 2.54 -10.08 -10.98
C LEU A 161 4.01 -10.51 -11.07
N VAL A 162 4.85 -10.09 -10.11
CA VAL A 162 6.27 -10.46 -10.05
C VAL A 162 6.46 -11.98 -9.96
N ILE A 163 5.69 -12.66 -9.10
CA ILE A 163 5.76 -14.12 -8.95
C ILE A 163 5.30 -14.83 -10.24
N SER A 164 4.24 -14.35 -10.88
CA SER A 164 3.70 -14.92 -12.12
C SER A 164 4.68 -14.78 -13.30
N VAL A 165 5.32 -13.61 -13.44
CA VAL A 165 6.31 -13.35 -14.49
C VAL A 165 7.56 -14.22 -14.28
N ARG A 166 8.06 -14.33 -13.04
CA ARG A 166 9.21 -15.20 -12.71
C ARG A 166 8.89 -16.67 -12.99
N LYS A 167 7.67 -17.14 -12.68
CA LYS A 167 7.22 -18.50 -12.98
C LYS A 167 7.23 -18.76 -14.49
N LYS A 168 6.74 -17.83 -15.32
CA LYS A 168 6.74 -17.93 -16.77
C LYS A 168 8.15 -17.94 -17.36
N LYS A 169 9.04 -17.08 -16.86
CA LYS A 169 10.45 -17.02 -17.30
C LYS A 169 11.20 -18.30 -16.98
N ASN A 170 11.04 -18.86 -15.77
CA ASN A 170 11.70 -20.12 -15.38
C ASN A 170 11.21 -21.28 -16.23
N PHE A 171 9.90 -21.35 -16.53
CA PHE A 171 9.35 -22.36 -17.42
C PHE A 171 9.95 -22.27 -18.83
N PHE A 172 10.05 -21.07 -19.40
CA PHE A 172 10.63 -20.85 -20.73
C PHE A 172 12.13 -21.16 -20.76
N SER A 173 12.88 -20.81 -19.72
CA SER A 173 14.32 -21.14 -19.58
C SER A 173 14.54 -22.65 -19.52
N THR A 174 13.71 -23.37 -18.75
CA THR A 174 13.77 -24.83 -18.65
C THR A 174 13.40 -25.50 -19.97
N SER A 175 12.42 -24.99 -20.69
CA SER A 175 12.04 -25.51 -22.02
C SER A 175 13.16 -25.31 -23.04
N ASN A 176 13.81 -24.15 -23.05
CA ASN A 176 14.95 -23.88 -23.95
C ASN A 176 16.18 -24.75 -23.60
N CYS A 177 16.44 -24.98 -22.30
CA CYS A 177 17.50 -25.89 -21.87
C CYS A 177 17.22 -27.33 -22.34
N LEU A 178 15.98 -27.80 -22.25
CA LEU A 178 15.58 -29.13 -22.74
C LEU A 178 15.65 -29.26 -24.27
N LEU A 179 15.32 -28.18 -25.01
CA LEU A 179 15.45 -28.14 -26.46
C LEU A 179 16.94 -28.20 -26.90
N ASN A 180 17.80 -27.43 -26.23
CA ASN A 180 19.24 -27.44 -26.52
C ASN A 180 19.90 -28.79 -26.17
N LEU A 181 19.45 -29.45 -25.11
CA LEU A 181 19.92 -30.82 -24.76
C LEU A 181 19.42 -31.84 -25.78
N ASN A 182 18.24 -31.67 -26.36
CA ASN A 182 17.79 -32.56 -27.44
C ASN A 182 18.59 -32.37 -28.72
N GLU A 183 18.98 -31.16 -29.13
CA GLU A 183 19.81 -30.94 -30.32
C GLU A 183 21.23 -31.56 -30.15
N SER A 184 21.81 -31.46 -28.97
CA SER A 184 23.14 -32.10 -28.70
C SER A 184 23.08 -33.63 -28.58
N PHE A 185 21.89 -34.18 -28.28
CA PHE A 185 21.72 -35.65 -28.15
C PHE A 185 21.29 -36.33 -29.45
N PHE A 186 20.82 -35.58 -30.47
CA PHE A 186 20.38 -36.14 -31.77
C PHE A 186 21.52 -36.55 -32.71
N LEU A 187 22.77 -36.27 -32.38
CA LEU A 187 23.95 -36.74 -33.13
C LEU A 187 24.47 -38.11 -32.69
N GLY A 188 23.81 -38.82 -31.78
CA GLY A 188 24.18 -40.11 -31.29
C GLY A 188 23.00 -41.00 -30.90
N LYS A 189 22.57 -41.90 -31.79
CA LYS A 189 21.67 -43.03 -31.53
C LYS A 189 20.20 -42.75 -31.31
N VAL A 190 19.43 -42.93 -32.37
CA VAL A 190 18.02 -43.33 -32.39
C VAL A 190 17.93 -44.74 -31.80
N ASP A 191 17.05 -44.90 -30.86
CA ASP A 191 16.17 -45.97 -30.44
C ASP A 191 16.09 -46.14 -28.94
N TYR A 192 14.87 -46.26 -28.41
CA TYR A 192 14.47 -46.47 -27.04
C TYR A 192 14.42 -45.20 -26.17
N MET A 193 13.33 -44.44 -26.24
CA MET A 193 12.79 -43.69 -25.10
C MET A 193 11.58 -42.81 -25.44
N ASN A 194 10.45 -43.38 -25.84
CA ASN A 194 9.23 -42.61 -26.04
C ASN A 194 8.30 -42.56 -24.81
N GLU A 195 8.51 -43.42 -23.82
CA GLU A 195 7.69 -43.42 -22.59
C GLU A 195 8.26 -42.56 -21.46
N GLY A 196 9.56 -42.34 -21.37
CA GLY A 196 10.22 -41.56 -20.30
C GLY A 196 9.98 -40.06 -20.39
N LYS A 197 9.72 -39.49 -21.59
CA LYS A 197 9.54 -38.03 -21.76
C LYS A 197 8.25 -37.50 -21.18
N ASN A 198 7.17 -38.26 -21.24
CA ASN A 198 5.88 -37.87 -20.68
C ASN A 198 5.84 -37.91 -19.15
N VAL A 199 6.66 -38.77 -18.52
CA VAL A 199 6.76 -38.91 -17.06
C VAL A 199 7.60 -37.78 -16.47
N LEU A 200 8.73 -37.41 -17.09
CA LEU A 200 9.59 -36.30 -16.62
C LEU A 200 8.89 -34.93 -16.76
N GLN A 201 8.12 -34.71 -17.81
CA GLN A 201 7.35 -33.48 -18.01
C GLN A 201 6.19 -33.38 -17.02
N LYS A 202 5.54 -34.49 -16.65
CA LYS A 202 4.52 -34.54 -15.58
C LYS A 202 5.14 -34.35 -14.18
N THR A 203 6.30 -34.91 -13.90
CA THR A 203 6.94 -34.81 -12.56
C THR A 203 7.47 -33.41 -12.27
N SER A 204 7.97 -32.66 -13.26
CA SER A 204 8.37 -31.26 -13.08
C SER A 204 7.18 -30.33 -12.82
N PHE A 205 6.01 -30.66 -13.30
CA PHE A 205 4.74 -29.91 -13.05
C PHE A 205 4.25 -30.09 -11.60
N PHE A 206 4.56 -31.23 -10.98
CA PHE A 206 4.16 -31.57 -9.61
C PHE A 206 5.24 -31.30 -8.56
N SER A 207 6.27 -30.46 -8.85
CA SER A 207 7.24 -30.12 -7.82
C SER A 207 6.52 -29.36 -6.67
N PRO A 208 6.85 -29.67 -5.40
CA PRO A 208 6.26 -28.99 -4.23
C PRO A 208 6.37 -27.47 -4.31
N SER A 209 7.47 -26.96 -4.87
CA SER A 209 7.72 -25.54 -5.11
C SER A 209 6.70 -24.90 -6.07
N ASN A 210 6.29 -25.59 -7.13
CA ASN A 210 5.30 -25.06 -8.08
C ASN A 210 3.88 -25.06 -7.50
N TYR A 211 3.55 -26.05 -6.68
CA TYR A 211 2.29 -26.10 -5.95
C TYR A 211 2.18 -24.95 -4.94
N TYR A 212 3.20 -24.75 -4.11
CA TYR A 212 3.26 -23.66 -3.14
C TYR A 212 3.13 -22.28 -3.80
N LYS A 213 3.86 -22.04 -4.91
CA LYS A 213 3.76 -20.79 -5.68
C LYS A 213 2.38 -20.56 -6.25
N SER A 214 1.71 -21.60 -6.73
CA SER A 214 0.34 -21.45 -7.26
C SER A 214 -0.67 -21.14 -6.16
N GLN A 215 -0.53 -21.73 -4.99
CA GLN A 215 -1.36 -21.43 -3.82
C GLN A 215 -1.13 -19.99 -3.34
N LEU A 216 0.11 -19.54 -3.29
CA LEU A 216 0.46 -18.17 -2.93
C LEU A 216 -0.16 -17.14 -3.90
N ILE A 217 -0.09 -17.38 -5.22
CA ILE A 217 -0.71 -16.53 -6.24
C ILE A 217 -2.23 -16.42 -6.00
N GLN A 218 -2.91 -17.52 -5.71
CA GLN A 218 -4.35 -17.52 -5.43
C GLN A 218 -4.69 -16.74 -4.15
N GLN A 219 -3.88 -16.89 -3.11
CA GLN A 219 -4.06 -16.14 -1.87
C GLN A 219 -3.83 -14.63 -2.07
N LEU A 220 -2.79 -14.24 -2.81
CA LEU A 220 -2.53 -12.84 -3.14
C LEU A 220 -3.67 -12.23 -3.95
N ASP A 221 -4.19 -12.93 -4.96
CA ASP A 221 -5.33 -12.49 -5.77
C ASP A 221 -6.60 -12.31 -4.92
N PHE A 222 -6.87 -13.25 -4.02
CA PHE A 222 -8.02 -13.19 -3.13
C PHE A 222 -7.96 -12.01 -2.15
N TRP A 223 -6.79 -11.77 -1.53
CA TRP A 223 -6.64 -10.69 -0.57
C TRP A 223 -6.56 -9.32 -1.25
N SER A 224 -5.87 -9.20 -2.39
CA SER A 224 -5.83 -7.95 -3.14
C SER A 224 -7.23 -7.51 -3.54
N TYR A 225 -8.07 -8.43 -4.05
CA TYR A 225 -9.46 -8.13 -4.39
C TYR A 225 -10.26 -7.60 -3.19
N ARG A 226 -10.16 -8.25 -2.03
CA ARG A 226 -10.90 -7.82 -0.83
C ARG A 226 -10.47 -6.45 -0.32
N VAL A 227 -9.17 -6.23 -0.26
CA VAL A 227 -8.61 -4.97 0.24
C VAL A 227 -8.90 -3.83 -0.73
N ILE A 228 -8.77 -4.05 -2.05
CA ILE A 228 -9.13 -3.05 -3.06
C ILE A 228 -10.63 -2.75 -3.04
N SER A 229 -11.50 -3.76 -2.89
CA SER A 229 -12.95 -3.53 -2.80
C SER A 229 -13.33 -2.65 -1.61
N LEU A 230 -12.68 -2.86 -0.46
CA LEU A 230 -12.86 -2.02 0.72
C LEU A 230 -12.34 -0.59 0.48
N GLY A 231 -11.15 -0.46 -0.12
CA GLY A 231 -10.56 0.83 -0.47
C GLY A 231 -11.41 1.62 -1.47
N PHE A 232 -12.00 0.94 -2.46
CA PHE A 232 -12.91 1.54 -3.42
C PHE A 232 -14.18 2.08 -2.76
N LEU A 233 -14.73 1.36 -1.77
CA LEU A 233 -15.86 1.85 -0.98
C LEU A 233 -15.49 3.11 -0.20
N PHE A 234 -14.36 3.13 0.50
CA PHE A 234 -13.89 4.29 1.25
C PHE A 234 -13.61 5.48 0.32
N LEU A 235 -12.97 5.25 -0.82
CA LEU A 235 -12.72 6.29 -1.81
C LEU A 235 -14.04 6.90 -2.33
N THR A 236 -15.05 6.08 -2.59
CA THR A 236 -16.38 6.55 -3.03
C THR A 236 -17.04 7.44 -1.98
N ILE A 237 -17.05 7.00 -0.71
CA ILE A 237 -17.59 7.79 0.40
C ILE A 237 -16.79 9.10 0.56
N GLY A 238 -15.46 9.01 0.44
CA GLY A 238 -14.58 10.17 0.52
C GLY A 238 -14.87 11.21 -0.57
N ILE A 239 -15.03 10.79 -1.83
CA ILE A 239 -15.36 11.70 -2.94
C ILE A 239 -16.74 12.36 -2.72
N LEU A 240 -17.75 11.58 -2.31
CA LEU A 240 -19.10 12.12 -2.07
C LEU A 240 -19.13 13.12 -0.92
N SER A 241 -18.50 12.81 0.22
CA SER A 241 -18.41 13.75 1.35
C SER A 241 -17.58 14.99 1.01
N GLY A 242 -16.55 14.84 0.18
CA GLY A 242 -15.77 15.95 -0.35
C GLY A 242 -16.56 16.88 -1.25
N ALA A 243 -17.45 16.35 -2.09
CA ALA A 243 -18.35 17.15 -2.91
C ALA A 243 -19.32 17.99 -2.04
N VAL A 244 -19.86 17.43 -0.96
CA VAL A 244 -20.72 18.18 -0.03
C VAL A 244 -19.92 19.29 0.65
N TRP A 245 -18.71 19.00 1.14
CA TRP A 245 -17.85 20.03 1.72
C TRP A 245 -17.48 21.12 0.71
N ALA A 246 -17.15 20.76 -0.53
CA ALA A 246 -16.83 21.72 -1.59
C ALA A 246 -17.99 22.70 -1.85
N ASN A 247 -19.21 22.22 -1.80
CA ASN A 247 -20.40 23.07 -1.92
C ASN A 247 -20.55 24.03 -0.74
N GLU A 248 -20.26 23.61 0.49
CA GLU A 248 -20.26 24.47 1.67
C GLU A 248 -19.16 25.54 1.62
N ALA A 249 -17.94 25.13 1.19
CA ALA A 249 -16.76 26.00 1.21
C ALA A 249 -16.67 26.95 0.01
N TRP A 250 -17.09 26.49 -1.17
CA TRP A 250 -16.88 27.20 -2.45
C TRP A 250 -18.18 27.39 -3.27
N GLY A 251 -19.31 26.87 -2.81
CA GLY A 251 -20.62 27.01 -3.48
C GLY A 251 -20.79 26.09 -4.70
N SER A 252 -19.89 25.09 -4.91
CA SER A 252 -19.96 24.13 -6.01
C SER A 252 -19.59 22.75 -5.55
N TYR A 253 -20.37 21.74 -5.94
CA TYR A 253 -20.07 20.33 -5.61
C TYR A 253 -18.85 19.77 -6.35
N TRP A 254 -18.49 20.39 -7.49
CA TRP A 254 -17.39 19.94 -8.35
C TRP A 254 -16.85 21.08 -9.18
N SER A 255 -15.56 21.34 -9.12
CA SER A 255 -14.90 22.47 -9.77
C SER A 255 -13.81 22.07 -10.79
N TRP A 256 -13.64 20.76 -11.04
CA TRP A 256 -12.59 20.22 -11.90
C TRP A 256 -11.18 20.58 -11.42
N ASP A 257 -11.04 20.76 -10.13
CA ASP A 257 -9.71 20.95 -9.51
C ASP A 257 -8.78 19.75 -9.80
N PRO A 258 -7.47 19.97 -9.92
CA PRO A 258 -6.54 18.87 -10.20
C PRO A 258 -6.67 17.68 -9.24
N LYS A 259 -6.88 17.91 -7.93
CA LYS A 259 -7.08 16.81 -6.96
C LYS A 259 -8.38 16.06 -7.18
N GLU A 260 -9.47 16.76 -7.47
CA GLU A 260 -10.77 16.16 -7.80
C GLU A 260 -10.63 15.27 -9.05
N THR A 261 -10.01 15.80 -10.09
CA THR A 261 -9.82 15.10 -11.38
C THR A 261 -8.98 13.82 -11.20
N TRP A 262 -7.85 13.89 -10.47
CA TRP A 262 -7.00 12.71 -10.23
C TRP A 262 -7.67 11.69 -9.30
N ALA A 263 -8.45 12.13 -8.32
CA ALA A 263 -9.25 11.23 -7.48
C ALA A 263 -10.29 10.48 -8.31
N PHE A 264 -10.96 11.16 -9.26
CA PHE A 264 -11.91 10.55 -10.18
C PHE A 264 -11.25 9.56 -11.14
N ILE A 265 -10.07 9.89 -11.71
CA ILE A 265 -9.29 8.97 -12.54
C ILE A 265 -8.93 7.72 -11.72
N THR A 266 -8.49 7.89 -10.48
CA THR A 266 -8.19 6.78 -9.57
C THR A 266 -9.42 5.89 -9.37
N TRP A 267 -10.57 6.49 -9.10
CA TRP A 267 -11.83 5.78 -8.95
C TRP A 267 -12.19 4.96 -10.19
N ILE A 268 -12.09 5.52 -11.40
CA ILE A 268 -12.34 4.81 -12.67
C ILE A 268 -11.41 3.59 -12.82
N ILE A 269 -10.11 3.74 -12.56
CA ILE A 269 -9.15 2.65 -12.71
C ILE A 269 -9.48 1.49 -11.77
N PHE A 270 -9.84 1.77 -10.51
CA PHE A 270 -10.21 0.71 -9.59
C PHE A 270 -11.61 0.14 -9.84
N ALA A 271 -12.52 0.90 -10.43
CA ALA A 271 -13.77 0.36 -10.97
C ALA A 271 -13.50 -0.66 -12.09
N ILE A 272 -12.59 -0.33 -13.04
CA ILE A 272 -12.14 -1.26 -14.08
C ILE A 272 -11.50 -2.50 -13.46
N TYR A 273 -10.66 -2.34 -12.42
CA TYR A 273 -10.08 -3.47 -11.70
C TYR A 273 -11.15 -4.42 -11.15
N LEU A 274 -12.17 -3.90 -10.47
CA LEU A 274 -13.25 -4.70 -9.91
C LEU A 274 -14.03 -5.44 -11.00
N HIS A 275 -14.29 -4.80 -12.14
CA HIS A 275 -14.92 -5.45 -13.29
C HIS A 275 -14.03 -6.53 -13.92
N THR A 276 -12.72 -6.33 -14.01
CA THR A 276 -11.80 -7.36 -14.51
C THR A 276 -11.75 -8.57 -13.58
N GLN A 277 -11.86 -8.39 -12.28
CA GLN A 277 -11.92 -9.48 -11.31
C GLN A 277 -13.22 -10.31 -11.38
N THR A 278 -14.32 -9.71 -11.79
CA THR A 278 -15.59 -10.41 -12.00
C THR A 278 -15.55 -11.33 -13.22
N ASN A 279 -14.76 -10.99 -14.25
CA ASN A 279 -14.64 -11.76 -15.47
C ASN A 279 -13.57 -12.85 -15.32
N ARG A 280 -13.99 -14.14 -15.37
CA ARG A 280 -13.09 -15.31 -15.22
C ARG A 280 -11.91 -15.33 -16.20
N LYS A 281 -12.04 -14.74 -17.42
CA LYS A 281 -10.98 -14.70 -18.43
C LYS A 281 -9.92 -13.63 -18.12
N LEU A 282 -10.26 -12.59 -17.39
CA LEU A 282 -9.39 -11.44 -17.09
C LEU A 282 -8.83 -11.48 -15.68
N LYS A 283 -9.36 -12.36 -14.82
CA LYS A 283 -8.93 -12.54 -13.44
C LYS A 283 -7.46 -12.98 -13.35
N GLY A 284 -6.77 -12.54 -12.29
CA GLY A 284 -5.37 -12.89 -12.01
C GLY A 284 -4.38 -11.88 -12.61
N THR A 285 -3.56 -12.28 -13.58
CA THR A 285 -2.48 -11.43 -14.11
C THR A 285 -2.99 -10.14 -14.77
N ASN A 286 -4.09 -10.20 -15.52
CA ASN A 286 -4.61 -9.02 -16.23
C ASN A 286 -5.19 -7.99 -15.23
N SER A 287 -5.93 -8.44 -14.23
CA SER A 287 -6.43 -7.56 -13.18
C SER A 287 -5.27 -6.98 -12.35
N ALA A 288 -4.22 -7.75 -12.10
CA ALA A 288 -3.04 -7.28 -11.39
C ALA A 288 -2.31 -6.14 -12.16
N ILE A 289 -2.31 -6.17 -13.49
CA ILE A 289 -1.78 -5.06 -14.31
C ILE A 289 -2.60 -3.79 -14.10
N VAL A 290 -3.92 -3.89 -14.08
CA VAL A 290 -4.81 -2.74 -13.83
C VAL A 290 -4.56 -2.17 -12.42
N ALA A 291 -4.41 -3.04 -11.40
CA ALA A 291 -4.07 -2.61 -10.05
C ALA A 291 -2.70 -1.91 -9.97
N PHE A 292 -1.72 -2.38 -10.75
CA PHE A 292 -0.40 -1.72 -10.85
C PHE A 292 -0.50 -0.32 -11.45
N ILE A 293 -1.30 -0.14 -12.52
CA ILE A 293 -1.57 1.19 -13.08
C ILE A 293 -2.24 2.07 -12.01
N GLY A 294 -3.23 1.54 -11.28
CA GLY A 294 -3.87 2.24 -10.16
C GLY A 294 -2.90 2.66 -9.08
N PHE A 295 -1.93 1.80 -8.74
CA PHE A 295 -0.85 2.12 -7.80
C PHE A 295 -0.06 3.37 -8.24
N LEU A 296 0.35 3.44 -9.49
CA LEU A 296 1.08 4.60 -10.03
C LEU A 296 0.24 5.87 -10.01
N VAL A 297 -1.05 5.77 -10.35
CA VAL A 297 -1.97 6.92 -10.38
C VAL A 297 -2.22 7.48 -8.97
N ILE A 298 -2.32 6.64 -7.94
CA ILE A 298 -2.43 7.12 -6.55
C ILE A 298 -1.22 7.98 -6.17
N TRP A 299 0.00 7.56 -6.54
CA TRP A 299 1.20 8.33 -6.26
C TRP A 299 1.20 9.68 -6.98
N ILE A 300 0.74 9.73 -8.23
CA ILE A 300 0.59 10.98 -8.98
C ILE A 300 -0.46 11.87 -8.30
N CYS A 301 -1.60 11.32 -7.91
CA CYS A 301 -2.67 12.05 -7.22
C CYS A 301 -2.21 12.64 -5.90
N TYR A 302 -1.53 11.84 -5.07
CA TYR A 302 -1.16 12.27 -3.71
C TYR A 302 0.06 13.19 -3.70
N PHE A 303 1.15 12.81 -4.37
CA PHE A 303 2.38 13.59 -4.37
C PHE A 303 2.46 14.60 -5.51
N GLY A 304 2.10 14.22 -6.72
CA GLY A 304 2.25 15.07 -7.90
C GLY A 304 1.47 16.36 -7.79
N VAL A 305 0.22 16.29 -7.37
CA VAL A 305 -0.63 17.49 -7.21
C VAL A 305 -0.19 18.35 -6.02
N ASN A 306 0.27 17.74 -4.92
CA ASN A 306 0.78 18.47 -3.76
C ASN A 306 2.10 19.22 -4.07
N LEU A 307 2.97 18.64 -4.90
CA LEU A 307 4.22 19.28 -5.31
C LEU A 307 3.97 20.48 -6.24
N LEU A 308 2.92 20.43 -7.06
CA LEU A 308 2.61 21.52 -7.99
C LEU A 308 1.99 22.73 -7.29
N GLY A 309 1.37 22.56 -6.11
CA GLY A 309 0.75 23.63 -5.33
C GLY A 309 -0.37 24.37 -6.06
N ILE A 310 -0.95 23.79 -7.10
CA ILE A 310 -1.98 24.39 -7.95
C ILE A 310 -3.35 23.85 -7.55
N GLY A 311 -4.35 24.73 -7.44
CA GLY A 311 -5.76 24.39 -7.23
C GLY A 311 -6.32 24.79 -5.87
N LEU A 312 -7.62 24.54 -5.68
CA LEU A 312 -8.37 24.91 -4.48
C LEU A 312 -7.94 24.11 -3.24
N HIS A 313 -7.35 22.94 -3.44
CA HIS A 313 -6.84 22.03 -2.39
C HIS A 313 -5.36 22.28 -2.04
N SER A 314 -4.87 23.51 -2.16
CA SER A 314 -3.48 23.86 -1.86
C SER A 314 -3.14 23.93 -0.36
N TYR A 315 -4.12 23.72 0.54
CA TYR A 315 -3.90 23.60 1.97
C TYR A 315 -2.91 22.46 2.27
N GLY A 316 -1.74 22.80 2.84
CA GLY A 316 -0.68 21.83 3.13
C GLY A 316 0.21 21.46 1.93
N SER A 317 0.23 22.27 0.86
CA SER A 317 1.22 22.15 -0.20
C SER A 317 2.63 22.48 0.34
N PHE A 318 3.66 21.82 -0.24
CA PHE A 318 5.04 22.17 0.04
C PHE A 318 5.29 23.58 -0.49
N THR A 319 5.28 24.61 0.37
CA THR A 319 5.79 25.92 0.01
C THR A 319 7.31 25.81 -0.07
N LEU A 320 7.84 25.65 -1.28
CA LEU A 320 9.24 25.96 -1.55
C LEU A 320 9.35 27.48 -1.31
N THR A 321 9.81 27.88 -0.14
CA THR A 321 10.21 29.24 0.12
C THR A 321 11.35 29.56 -0.86
N SER A 322 10.99 30.24 -1.95
CA SER A 322 11.98 30.91 -2.79
C SER A 322 12.60 32.01 -1.95
N ASN A 323 13.79 31.76 -1.40
CA ASN A 323 14.68 32.82 -0.93
C ASN A 323 15.21 33.63 -2.12
#